data_78e3577a2a6a217dc3246af24e05f5f9
#
_entry.id   78e3577a2a6a217dc3246af24e05f5f9
#
_cell.length_a   1.000
_cell.length_b   1.000
_cell.length_c   1.000
_cell.angle_alpha   90.00
_cell.angle_beta   90.00
_cell.angle_gamma   90.00
#
_symmetry.space_group_name_H-M   'P 1'
#
loop_
_entity.id
_entity.type
_entity.pdbx_description
1 polymer ?
#
loop_
_entity_poly.entity_id
_entity_poly.type
_entity_poly.pdbx_seq_one_letter_code
_entity_poly.pdbx_strand_id
1 'polypeptide(L)'
;SLDRDSYNSGDWFNAIDFSGQFNGFGRGLPPASRNESSWAIQGPLLQDDWLRPSPEEIAAARSQALDLLRLRASTPLFSLGSTRLIQDKLTFPGAGFGAPAGVIVMLIDDTRGGHDVDPELDAVLVVINASGQTLTQPLPELVGRDFRLSPIQAEGADEVVRRTGFDRASGTISVPARTVAVLVQQSR
;
A
#
# COMPACT_ATOMS: atom_id res chain seq x y z
N SER A 1 -0.98 -8.39 -19.32
CA SER A 1 -1.12 -9.66 -20.02
C SER A 1 -1.19 -10.80 -19.01
N LEU A 2 -1.82 -11.91 -19.36
CA LEU A 2 -1.87 -13.12 -18.53
C LEU A 2 -0.68 -14.06 -18.82
N ASP A 3 0.44 -13.53 -19.29
CA ASP A 3 1.61 -14.33 -19.58
C ASP A 3 2.27 -14.80 -18.28
N ARG A 4 2.41 -16.13 -18.18
CA ARG A 4 2.97 -16.81 -17.03
C ARG A 4 4.48 -16.57 -16.85
N ASP A 5 5.19 -16.30 -17.95
CA ASP A 5 6.64 -16.09 -17.96
C ASP A 5 7.00 -14.84 -18.77
N SER A 6 6.50 -13.68 -18.28
CA SER A 6 6.69 -12.41 -18.97
C SER A 6 8.17 -11.99 -19.11
N TYR A 7 9.03 -12.50 -18.25
CA TYR A 7 10.47 -12.25 -18.31
C TYR A 7 11.12 -12.81 -19.60
N ASN A 8 10.63 -13.95 -20.08
CA ASN A 8 11.21 -14.67 -21.23
C ASN A 8 10.38 -14.56 -22.52
N SER A 9 9.25 -13.86 -22.52
CA SER A 9 8.27 -13.91 -23.62
C SER A 9 8.42 -12.82 -24.66
N GLY A 10 9.36 -11.93 -24.50
CA GLY A 10 9.54 -10.78 -25.39
C GLY A 10 8.64 -9.59 -25.09
N ASP A 11 9.03 -8.43 -25.62
CA ASP A 11 8.58 -7.12 -25.15
C ASP A 11 7.17 -6.74 -25.58
N TRP A 12 6.65 -7.28 -26.65
CA TRP A 12 5.38 -6.84 -27.20
C TRP A 12 4.17 -7.12 -26.30
N PHE A 13 4.22 -8.20 -25.50
CA PHE A 13 3.20 -8.50 -24.50
C PHE A 13 3.28 -7.58 -23.29
N ASN A 14 4.48 -7.12 -22.97
CA ASN A 14 4.77 -6.30 -21.81
C ASN A 14 4.90 -4.82 -22.16
N ALA A 15 4.62 -4.45 -23.41
CA ALA A 15 4.67 -3.05 -23.85
C ALA A 15 3.74 -2.17 -22.99
N ILE A 16 4.30 -1.09 -22.45
CA ILE A 16 3.58 -0.11 -21.67
C ILE A 16 3.01 0.94 -22.65
N ASP A 17 1.72 1.25 -22.50
CA ASP A 17 1.11 2.38 -23.17
C ASP A 17 1.28 3.66 -22.35
N PHE A 18 2.20 4.53 -22.78
CA PHE A 18 2.48 5.80 -22.14
C PHE A 18 1.37 6.85 -22.32
N SER A 19 0.39 6.60 -23.21
CA SER A 19 -0.78 7.46 -23.31
C SER A 19 -1.71 7.33 -22.10
N GLY A 20 -1.62 6.23 -21.36
CA GLY A 20 -2.51 5.91 -20.25
C GLY A 20 -3.91 5.52 -20.67
N GLN A 21 -4.14 5.28 -21.98
CA GLN A 21 -5.46 4.90 -22.51
C GLN A 21 -5.68 3.38 -22.53
N PHE A 22 -4.60 2.61 -22.40
CA PHE A 22 -4.64 1.18 -22.55
C PHE A 22 -3.52 0.50 -21.73
N ASN A 23 -3.81 -0.63 -21.10
CA ASN A 23 -2.83 -1.36 -20.29
C ASN A 23 -2.32 -2.66 -20.93
N GLY A 24 -2.64 -2.90 -22.18
CA GLY A 24 -2.25 -4.12 -22.89
C GLY A 24 -3.18 -5.32 -22.65
N PHE A 25 -4.20 -5.23 -21.79
CA PHE A 25 -5.16 -6.31 -21.56
C PHE A 25 -5.96 -6.61 -22.84
N GLY A 26 -6.14 -7.90 -23.16
CA GLY A 26 -6.90 -8.32 -24.34
C GLY A 26 -6.16 -8.24 -25.68
N ARG A 27 -4.82 -8.08 -25.69
CA ARG A 27 -4.00 -8.11 -26.93
C ARG A 27 -3.95 -9.48 -27.61
N GLY A 28 -4.50 -10.52 -27.00
CA GLY A 28 -4.50 -11.89 -27.49
C GLY A 28 -3.92 -12.86 -26.47
N LEU A 29 -3.90 -14.13 -26.85
CA LEU A 29 -3.32 -15.18 -26.00
C LEU A 29 -1.81 -15.03 -25.87
N PRO A 30 -1.24 -15.26 -24.69
CA PRO A 30 0.22 -15.25 -24.51
C PRO A 30 0.89 -16.40 -25.26
N PRO A 31 2.22 -16.33 -25.48
CA PRO A 31 2.96 -17.32 -26.27
C PRO A 31 2.74 -18.76 -25.84
N ALA A 32 2.48 -19.65 -26.81
CA ALA A 32 2.20 -21.07 -26.59
C ALA A 32 3.28 -21.78 -25.79
N SER A 33 4.55 -21.46 -26.05
CA SER A 33 5.70 -22.13 -25.45
C SER A 33 5.66 -22.23 -23.91
N ARG A 34 4.96 -21.30 -23.26
CA ARG A 34 4.81 -21.27 -21.80
C ARG A 34 3.36 -21.28 -21.32
N ASN A 35 2.41 -21.02 -22.19
CA ASN A 35 1.04 -20.69 -21.77
C ASN A 35 -0.02 -21.60 -22.40
N GLU A 36 0.29 -22.41 -23.41
CA GLU A 36 -0.69 -23.20 -24.15
C GLU A 36 -1.64 -24.02 -23.24
N SER A 37 -1.07 -24.65 -22.22
CA SER A 37 -1.85 -25.40 -21.23
C SER A 37 -2.87 -24.58 -20.42
N SER A 38 -2.69 -23.25 -20.40
CA SER A 38 -3.56 -22.31 -19.68
C SER A 38 -4.52 -21.53 -20.59
N TRP A 39 -4.42 -21.70 -21.92
CA TRP A 39 -5.22 -20.94 -22.89
C TRP A 39 -6.73 -21.14 -22.72
N ALA A 40 -7.16 -22.32 -22.31
CA ALA A 40 -8.58 -22.61 -22.04
C ALA A 40 -9.15 -21.72 -20.91
N ILE A 41 -8.31 -21.31 -19.97
CA ILE A 41 -8.69 -20.39 -18.87
C ILE A 41 -8.44 -18.94 -19.30
N GLN A 42 -7.32 -18.67 -19.93
CA GLN A 42 -6.89 -17.30 -20.29
C GLN A 42 -7.75 -16.69 -21.38
N GLY A 43 -8.18 -17.47 -22.37
CA GLY A 43 -8.96 -17.01 -23.49
C GLY A 43 -10.26 -16.31 -23.09
N PRO A 44 -11.14 -16.95 -22.30
CA PRO A 44 -12.35 -16.31 -21.79
C PRO A 44 -12.07 -15.05 -20.97
N LEU A 45 -11.05 -15.06 -20.12
CA LEU A 45 -10.69 -13.87 -19.30
C LEU A 45 -10.23 -12.70 -20.17
N LEU A 46 -9.45 -12.95 -21.23
CA LEU A 46 -8.97 -11.90 -22.13
C LEU A 46 -10.06 -11.33 -23.04
N GLN A 47 -11.17 -12.05 -23.20
CA GLN A 47 -12.34 -11.63 -23.98
C GLN A 47 -13.39 -10.91 -23.11
N ASP A 48 -13.25 -10.96 -21.80
CA ASP A 48 -14.19 -10.34 -20.88
C ASP A 48 -13.89 -8.83 -20.77
N ASP A 49 -14.74 -8.02 -21.41
CA ASP A 49 -14.62 -6.57 -21.40
C ASP A 49 -14.76 -5.98 -19.99
N TRP A 50 -15.42 -6.67 -19.06
CA TRP A 50 -15.52 -6.27 -17.66
C TRP A 50 -14.17 -6.26 -16.93
N LEU A 51 -13.24 -7.07 -17.38
CA LEU A 51 -11.88 -7.14 -16.82
C LEU A 51 -10.92 -6.10 -17.44
N ARG A 52 -11.36 -5.39 -18.47
CA ARG A 52 -10.54 -4.37 -19.13
C ARG A 52 -10.71 -3.03 -18.40
N PRO A 53 -9.63 -2.48 -17.79
CA PRO A 53 -9.73 -1.21 -17.12
C PRO A 53 -10.01 -0.06 -18.12
N SER A 54 -10.86 0.87 -17.72
CA SER A 54 -11.09 2.11 -18.45
C SER A 54 -9.89 3.08 -18.32
N PRO A 55 -9.78 4.08 -19.20
CA PRO A 55 -8.77 5.13 -19.06
C PRO A 55 -8.85 5.86 -17.71
N GLU A 56 -10.05 6.04 -17.16
CA GLU A 56 -10.29 6.67 -15.86
C GLU A 56 -9.75 5.82 -14.72
N GLU A 57 -9.96 4.49 -14.76
CA GLU A 57 -9.43 3.56 -13.77
C GLU A 57 -7.89 3.50 -13.83
N ILE A 58 -7.31 3.53 -15.03
CA ILE A 58 -5.85 3.60 -15.22
C ILE A 58 -5.31 4.91 -14.64
N ALA A 59 -5.96 6.04 -14.88
CA ALA A 59 -5.57 7.36 -14.36
C ALA A 59 -5.70 7.40 -12.83
N ALA A 60 -6.75 6.85 -12.26
CA ALA A 60 -6.95 6.75 -10.81
C ALA A 60 -5.85 5.90 -10.15
N ALA A 61 -5.57 4.71 -10.70
CA ALA A 61 -4.51 3.83 -10.20
C ALA A 61 -3.13 4.51 -10.25
N ARG A 62 -2.84 5.24 -11.36
CA ARG A 62 -1.62 6.04 -11.49
C ARG A 62 -1.53 7.12 -10.42
N SER A 63 -2.61 7.85 -10.18
CA SER A 63 -2.63 8.94 -9.20
C SER A 63 -2.40 8.41 -7.78
N GLN A 64 -3.05 7.31 -7.41
CA GLN A 64 -2.84 6.63 -6.13
C GLN A 64 -1.39 6.12 -5.98
N ALA A 65 -0.81 5.55 -7.03
CA ALA A 65 0.59 5.11 -7.01
C ALA A 65 1.56 6.28 -6.81
N LEU A 66 1.28 7.44 -7.43
CA LEU A 66 2.08 8.66 -7.24
C LEU A 66 1.99 9.18 -5.80
N ASP A 67 0.84 9.10 -5.15
CA ASP A 67 0.69 9.49 -3.75
C ASP A 67 1.49 8.57 -2.82
N LEU A 68 1.52 7.26 -3.07
CA LEU A 68 2.37 6.33 -2.32
C LEU A 68 3.87 6.61 -2.52
N LEU A 69 4.29 7.00 -3.72
CA LEU A 69 5.68 7.42 -3.98
C LEU A 69 6.03 8.72 -3.27
N ARG A 70 5.11 9.71 -3.23
CA ARG A 70 5.26 10.94 -2.47
C ARG A 70 5.37 10.65 -0.97
N LEU A 71 4.51 9.78 -0.43
CA LEU A 71 4.61 9.30 0.96
C LEU A 71 5.97 8.70 1.24
N ARG A 72 6.43 7.79 0.36
CA ARG A 72 7.74 7.14 0.52
C ARG A 72 8.89 8.15 0.56
N ALA A 73 8.75 9.27 -0.13
CA ALA A 73 9.76 10.32 -0.22
C ALA A 73 9.58 11.43 0.84
N SER A 74 8.46 11.48 1.56
CA SER A 74 8.11 12.59 2.45
C SER A 74 8.85 12.61 3.77
N THR A 75 9.46 11.52 4.18
CA THR A 75 10.19 11.40 5.45
C THR A 75 11.36 10.42 5.34
N PRO A 76 12.51 10.70 5.95
CA PRO A 76 13.61 9.76 6.04
C PRO A 76 13.31 8.53 6.89
N LEU A 77 12.25 8.54 7.70
CA LEU A 77 11.81 7.39 8.52
C LEU A 77 11.50 6.15 7.67
N PHE A 78 11.09 6.32 6.41
CA PHE A 78 10.94 5.22 5.47
C PHE A 78 12.26 4.69 4.89
N SER A 79 13.42 5.25 5.31
CA SER A 79 14.74 4.91 4.79
C SER A 79 15.80 4.92 5.88
N LEU A 80 15.56 4.25 7.00
CA LEU A 80 16.42 4.28 8.21
C LEU A 80 17.90 3.94 7.97
N GLY A 81 18.22 3.21 6.89
CA GLY A 81 19.59 3.05 6.37
C GLY A 81 20.55 2.19 7.21
N SER A 82 20.21 1.80 8.44
CA SER A 82 21.04 0.92 9.25
C SER A 82 20.23 -0.08 10.06
N THR A 83 20.79 -1.26 10.28
CA THR A 83 20.20 -2.31 11.12
C THR A 83 19.90 -1.81 12.52
N ARG A 84 20.78 -1.00 13.09
CA ARG A 84 20.59 -0.44 14.44
C ARG A 84 19.35 0.45 14.51
N LEU A 85 19.21 1.41 13.59
CA LEU A 85 18.04 2.30 13.56
C LEU A 85 16.74 1.50 13.35
N ILE A 86 16.77 0.48 12.51
CA ILE A 86 15.61 -0.40 12.29
C ILE A 86 15.24 -1.12 13.60
N GLN A 87 16.21 -1.70 14.30
CA GLN A 87 15.98 -2.41 15.55
C GLN A 87 15.49 -1.48 16.69
N ASP A 88 16.01 -0.26 16.73
CA ASP A 88 15.65 0.71 17.77
C ASP A 88 14.24 1.29 17.54
N LYS A 89 13.86 1.58 16.30
CA LYS A 89 12.69 2.40 15.97
C LYS A 89 11.50 1.62 15.43
N LEU A 90 11.71 0.49 14.74
CA LEU A 90 10.65 -0.26 14.08
C LEU A 90 10.04 -1.31 15.00
N THR A 91 8.70 -1.27 15.12
CA THR A 91 7.92 -2.28 15.84
C THR A 91 6.65 -2.63 15.06
N PHE A 92 5.99 -3.73 15.45
CA PHE A 92 4.74 -4.18 14.84
C PHE A 92 3.66 -4.33 15.93
N PRO A 93 2.98 -3.23 16.30
CA PRO A 93 1.90 -3.23 17.28
C PRO A 93 0.81 -4.24 16.93
N GLY A 94 0.36 -5.00 17.94
CA GLY A 94 -0.70 -5.99 17.74
C GLY A 94 -0.31 -7.23 16.92
N ALA A 95 0.98 -7.40 16.56
CA ALA A 95 1.45 -8.61 15.89
C ALA A 95 1.52 -9.80 16.83
N GLY A 96 1.38 -11.01 16.30
CA GLY A 96 1.51 -12.27 17.06
C GLY A 96 0.25 -13.13 17.02
N PHE A 97 0.13 -14.03 18.00
CA PHE A 97 -1.03 -14.92 18.08
C PHE A 97 -2.32 -14.10 18.29
N GLY A 98 -3.32 -14.32 17.43
CA GLY A 98 -4.58 -13.57 17.46
C GLY A 98 -4.60 -12.28 16.65
N ALA A 99 -3.50 -11.92 15.97
CA ALA A 99 -3.51 -10.80 15.03
C ALA A 99 -4.53 -11.03 13.91
N PRO A 100 -5.24 -9.97 13.46
CA PRO A 100 -6.20 -10.10 12.37
C PRO A 100 -5.54 -10.57 11.08
N ALA A 101 -6.11 -11.59 10.43
CA ALA A 101 -5.59 -12.10 9.16
C ALA A 101 -5.62 -11.02 8.06
N GLY A 102 -4.53 -10.91 7.31
CA GLY A 102 -4.41 -9.92 6.22
C GLY A 102 -4.16 -8.48 6.71
N VAL A 103 -3.77 -8.30 7.97
CA VAL A 103 -3.47 -6.98 8.54
C VAL A 103 -2.02 -6.92 9.02
N ILE A 104 -1.34 -5.82 8.68
CA ILE A 104 -0.03 -5.46 9.23
C ILE A 104 -0.13 -4.05 9.81
N VAL A 105 0.26 -3.90 11.07
CA VAL A 105 0.46 -2.61 11.72
C VAL A 105 1.95 -2.43 11.96
N MET A 106 2.54 -1.39 11.40
CA MET A 106 3.96 -1.08 11.50
C MET A 106 4.14 0.31 12.10
N LEU A 107 4.86 0.40 13.18
CA LEU A 107 5.22 1.68 13.83
C LEU A 107 6.71 1.94 13.67
N ILE A 108 7.05 3.11 13.13
CA ILE A 108 8.40 3.67 13.18
C ILE A 108 8.34 4.83 14.18
N ASP A 109 8.98 4.64 15.33
CA ASP A 109 8.94 5.57 16.45
C ASP A 109 10.30 6.28 16.58
N ASP A 110 10.37 7.54 16.14
CA ASP A 110 11.60 8.30 16.08
C ASP A 110 12.06 8.78 17.44
N THR A 111 11.17 8.80 18.43
CA THR A 111 11.53 9.14 19.82
C THR A 111 12.38 8.07 20.50
N ARG A 112 12.55 6.89 19.88
CA ARG A 112 13.32 5.76 20.41
C ARG A 112 14.75 5.76 19.90
N GLY A 113 15.66 5.16 20.68
CA GLY A 113 17.05 4.94 20.27
C GLY A 113 17.96 6.18 20.29
N GLY A 114 17.46 7.33 20.73
CA GLY A 114 18.26 8.54 21.01
C GLY A 114 18.85 9.26 19.79
N HIS A 115 18.56 8.81 18.57
CA HIS A 115 18.94 9.47 17.31
C HIS A 115 17.68 9.98 16.62
N ASP A 116 17.56 11.28 16.49
CA ASP A 116 16.48 11.93 15.75
C ASP A 116 16.78 11.83 14.25
N VAL A 117 15.92 11.12 13.51
CA VAL A 117 16.05 10.90 12.06
C VAL A 117 15.23 11.91 11.27
N ASP A 118 14.07 12.31 11.82
CA ASP A 118 13.17 13.27 11.22
C ASP A 118 12.69 14.31 12.27
N PRO A 119 13.29 15.52 12.31
CA PRO A 119 12.95 16.51 13.32
C PRO A 119 11.50 17.02 13.26
N GLU A 120 10.75 16.71 12.20
CA GLU A 120 9.36 17.12 12.04
C GLU A 120 8.37 16.06 12.54
N LEU A 121 8.81 14.80 12.66
CA LEU A 121 7.92 13.68 12.99
C LEU A 121 8.44 12.86 14.18
N ASP A 122 7.65 12.74 15.24
CA ASP A 122 7.91 11.81 16.33
C ASP A 122 7.70 10.34 15.91
N ALA A 123 6.75 10.08 14.99
CA ALA A 123 6.47 8.72 14.54
C ALA A 123 5.65 8.65 13.24
N VAL A 124 5.78 7.51 12.57
CA VAL A 124 4.92 7.09 11.46
C VAL A 124 4.28 5.75 11.79
N LEU A 125 2.96 5.67 11.67
CA LEU A 125 2.17 4.45 11.81
C LEU A 125 1.62 4.04 10.44
N VAL A 126 2.08 2.90 9.92
CA VAL A 126 1.58 2.33 8.66
C VAL A 126 0.67 1.16 8.97
N VAL A 127 -0.54 1.18 8.43
CA VAL A 127 -1.50 0.09 8.57
C VAL A 127 -1.87 -0.43 7.19
N ILE A 128 -1.57 -1.70 6.95
CA ILE A 128 -1.94 -2.41 5.73
C ILE A 128 -3.11 -3.32 6.08
N ASN A 129 -4.30 -2.99 5.59
CA ASN A 129 -5.48 -3.81 5.70
C ASN A 129 -5.80 -4.45 4.34
N ALA A 130 -5.30 -5.64 4.09
CA ALA A 130 -5.58 -6.42 2.87
C ALA A 130 -6.90 -7.21 2.97
N SER A 131 -7.59 -7.16 4.12
CA SER A 131 -8.86 -7.87 4.30
C SER A 131 -10.02 -7.19 3.54
N GLY A 132 -11.10 -7.92 3.34
CA GLY A 132 -12.34 -7.39 2.74
C GLY A 132 -13.24 -6.62 3.72
N GLN A 133 -12.79 -6.36 4.95
CA GLN A 133 -13.57 -5.71 6.00
C GLN A 133 -12.83 -4.50 6.55
N THR A 134 -13.57 -3.51 7.05
CA THR A 134 -12.96 -2.43 7.83
C THR A 134 -12.30 -3.01 9.08
N LEU A 135 -11.03 -2.70 9.26
CA LEU A 135 -10.30 -3.00 10.49
C LEU A 135 -10.71 -2.01 11.59
N THR A 136 -10.97 -2.51 12.78
CA THR A 136 -11.02 -1.73 14.03
C THR A 136 -10.20 -2.49 15.05
N GLN A 137 -9.04 -1.95 15.42
CA GLN A 137 -8.08 -2.64 16.28
C GLN A 137 -7.60 -1.73 17.40
N PRO A 138 -7.78 -2.13 18.67
CA PRO A 138 -7.14 -1.46 19.79
C PRO A 138 -5.63 -1.75 19.80
N LEU A 139 -4.84 -0.71 20.01
CA LEU A 139 -3.39 -0.73 20.15
C LEU A 139 -3.03 -0.04 21.47
N PRO A 140 -3.10 -0.75 22.61
CA PRO A 140 -2.95 -0.16 23.94
C PRO A 140 -1.65 0.62 24.12
N GLU A 141 -0.58 0.20 23.45
CA GLU A 141 0.73 0.86 23.45
C GLU A 141 0.73 2.24 22.79
N LEU A 142 -0.32 2.57 22.03
CA LEU A 142 -0.46 3.85 21.36
C LEU A 142 -1.45 4.81 22.04
N VAL A 143 -1.99 4.43 23.19
CA VAL A 143 -2.86 5.29 24.00
C VAL A 143 -2.16 6.62 24.31
N GLY A 144 -2.86 7.72 24.09
CA GLY A 144 -2.35 9.08 24.33
C GLY A 144 -1.53 9.66 23.17
N ARG A 145 -1.14 8.87 22.16
CA ARG A 145 -0.43 9.36 20.96
C ARG A 145 -1.39 10.15 20.05
N ASP A 146 -0.88 11.16 19.34
CA ASP A 146 -1.69 12.02 18.45
C ASP A 146 -1.40 11.69 16.99
N PHE A 147 -1.84 10.52 16.54
CA PHE A 147 -1.71 10.11 15.15
C PHE A 147 -2.82 10.70 14.29
N ARG A 148 -2.45 11.25 13.14
CA ARG A 148 -3.36 11.77 12.12
C ARG A 148 -3.02 11.21 10.76
N LEU A 149 -4.01 11.00 9.91
CA LEU A 149 -3.78 10.59 8.52
C LEU A 149 -2.79 11.56 7.87
N SER A 150 -1.77 11.02 7.18
CA SER A 150 -0.78 11.84 6.46
C SER A 150 -1.49 12.84 5.53
N PRO A 151 -1.06 14.11 5.51
CA PRO A 151 -1.62 15.13 4.61
C PRO A 151 -1.63 14.67 3.15
N ILE A 152 -0.62 13.94 2.71
CA ILE A 152 -0.52 13.39 1.34
C ILE A 152 -1.69 12.47 1.02
N GLN A 153 -2.14 11.64 1.97
CA GLN A 153 -3.30 10.79 1.78
C GLN A 153 -4.63 11.52 2.04
N ALA A 154 -4.64 12.44 2.98
CA ALA A 154 -5.84 13.24 3.27
C ALA A 154 -6.27 14.10 2.06
N GLU A 155 -5.32 14.59 1.28
CA GLU A 155 -5.51 15.41 0.09
C GLU A 155 -5.33 14.61 -1.22
N GLY A 156 -4.91 13.35 -1.13
CA GLY A 156 -4.56 12.48 -2.25
C GLY A 156 -5.74 11.98 -3.07
N ALA A 157 -5.45 11.13 -4.06
CA ALA A 157 -6.43 10.61 -5.01
C ALA A 157 -7.32 9.49 -4.44
N ASP A 158 -6.91 8.82 -3.35
CA ASP A 158 -7.68 7.75 -2.74
C ASP A 158 -8.68 8.30 -1.71
N GLU A 159 -9.95 8.37 -2.09
CA GLU A 159 -11.01 8.82 -1.17
C GLU A 159 -11.35 7.81 -0.07
N VAL A 160 -11.01 6.53 -0.28
CA VAL A 160 -11.32 5.48 0.69
C VAL A 160 -10.44 5.61 1.92
N VAL A 161 -9.15 5.89 1.73
CA VAL A 161 -8.19 6.02 2.83
C VAL A 161 -8.52 7.18 3.78
N ARG A 162 -9.23 8.22 3.29
CA ARG A 162 -9.67 9.37 4.11
C ARG A 162 -10.62 8.99 5.25
N ARG A 163 -11.22 7.80 5.21
CA ARG A 163 -12.08 7.27 6.28
C ARG A 163 -11.28 6.62 7.41
N THR A 164 -9.96 6.61 7.29
CA THR A 164 -9.07 6.14 8.36
C THR A 164 -9.15 7.08 9.55
N GLY A 165 -9.26 6.49 10.74
CA GLY A 165 -9.33 7.25 12.00
C GLY A 165 -8.47 6.62 13.07
N PHE A 166 -7.98 7.45 13.99
CA PHE A 166 -7.29 7.02 15.20
C PHE A 166 -7.88 7.72 16.41
N ASP A 167 -8.34 6.92 17.38
CA ASP A 167 -8.82 7.43 18.66
C ASP A 167 -7.66 7.46 19.67
N ARG A 168 -7.20 8.65 19.98
CA ARG A 168 -6.12 8.90 20.92
C ARG A 168 -6.42 8.38 22.33
N ALA A 169 -7.67 8.46 22.77
CA ALA A 169 -8.05 8.11 24.14
C ALA A 169 -7.97 6.60 24.37
N SER A 170 -8.36 5.81 23.40
CA SER A 170 -8.34 4.35 23.47
C SER A 170 -7.16 3.69 22.75
N GLY A 171 -6.39 4.44 21.95
CA GLY A 171 -5.37 3.90 21.06
C GLY A 171 -5.95 3.05 19.93
N THR A 172 -7.22 3.24 19.57
CA THR A 172 -7.88 2.40 18.56
C THR A 172 -7.70 2.97 17.17
N ILE A 173 -7.22 2.14 16.25
CA ILE A 173 -7.13 2.46 14.82
C ILE A 173 -8.31 1.88 14.04
N SER A 174 -8.88 2.65 13.11
CA SER A 174 -9.87 2.19 12.15
C SER A 174 -9.38 2.43 10.72
N VAL A 175 -9.32 1.37 9.90
CA VAL A 175 -8.83 1.45 8.50
C VAL A 175 -9.81 0.71 7.60
N PRO A 176 -10.27 1.33 6.49
CA PRO A 176 -11.15 0.69 5.52
C PRO A 176 -10.57 -0.61 4.96
N ALA A 177 -11.44 -1.44 4.38
CA ALA A 177 -11.05 -2.65 3.66
C ALA A 177 -10.10 -2.34 2.50
N ARG A 178 -9.13 -3.22 2.22
CA ARG A 178 -8.19 -3.15 1.09
C ARG A 178 -7.48 -1.79 0.99
N THR A 179 -7.04 -1.27 2.14
CA THR A 179 -6.47 0.08 2.27
C THR A 179 -5.09 0.02 2.93
N VAL A 180 -4.17 0.84 2.42
CA VAL A 180 -2.91 1.17 3.10
C VAL A 180 -3.01 2.59 3.63
N ALA A 181 -3.04 2.73 4.96
CA ALA A 181 -3.10 4.01 5.63
C ALA A 181 -1.77 4.35 6.30
N VAL A 182 -1.33 5.58 6.14
CA VAL A 182 -0.15 6.13 6.81
C VAL A 182 -0.59 7.29 7.70
N LEU A 183 -0.39 7.13 8.99
CA LEU A 183 -0.65 8.17 9.97
C LEU A 183 0.68 8.70 10.51
N VAL A 184 0.72 9.98 10.77
CA VAL A 184 1.91 10.66 11.29
C VAL A 184 1.61 11.29 12.62
N GLN A 185 2.61 11.32 13.49
CA GLN A 185 2.62 12.12 14.71
C GLN A 185 3.69 13.20 14.53
N GLN A 186 3.27 14.47 14.56
CA GLN A 186 4.18 15.61 14.48
C GLN A 186 5.02 15.72 15.76
N SER A 187 6.26 16.18 15.60
CA SER A 187 7.11 16.59 16.72
C SER A 187 6.50 17.79 17.46
N ARG A 188 6.74 17.89 18.77
CA ARG A 188 6.22 18.97 19.62
C ARG A 188 7.22 20.09 19.79
#